data_949293a92898cbf71ce254bb4870153f
#
_entry.id   949293a92898cbf71ce254bb4870153f
#
_cell.length_a   1.000
_cell.length_b   1.000
_cell.length_c   1.000
_cell.angle_alpha   90.00
_cell.angle_beta   90.00
_cell.angle_gamma   90.00
#
_symmetry.space_group_name_H-M   'P 1'
#
loop_
_entity.id
_entity.type
_entity.pdbx_description
1 polymer ?
#
loop_
_entity_poly.entity_id
_entity_poly.type
_entity_poly.pdbx_seq_one_letter_code
_entity_poly.pdbx_strand_id
1 'polypeptide(L)'
;FKTRDILTMWGTIENEPFFFMVAHWPSRLGGKDASEFKRIAVGEQMRRIADSVLKINPATKVVAMGDFNDDPTDESIAEGLGAKAKMKDLKPGDFYNPFADMLKAGLGTLAYGDAWNLFDNIVVTENLATGSEGRLRLQKAPGSKFYGNIFKRYYMLQKEGQYKGYPLRTYVGNNFQGGYSDHFPVYIYFAK
;
A
#
# COMPACT_ATOMS: atom_id res chain seq x y z
N PHE A 1 8.82 15.67 -14.63
CA PHE A 1 7.62 16.21 -13.99
C PHE A 1 7.86 16.44 -12.48
N LYS A 2 7.12 17.38 -11.90
CA LYS A 2 7.15 17.62 -10.45
C LYS A 2 6.06 16.79 -9.78
N THR A 3 6.39 16.13 -8.67
CA THR A 3 5.44 15.36 -7.84
C THR A 3 5.72 15.61 -6.36
N ARG A 4 4.96 14.94 -5.48
CA ARG A 4 5.16 15.00 -4.03
C ARG A 4 6.45 14.28 -3.64
N ASP A 5 7.02 14.68 -2.52
CA ASP A 5 8.22 14.05 -1.97
C ASP A 5 7.91 12.66 -1.40
N ILE A 6 8.94 11.82 -1.32
CA ILE A 6 8.92 10.55 -0.60
C ILE A 6 9.49 10.84 0.80
N LEU A 7 8.65 10.75 1.83
CA LEU A 7 9.09 10.84 3.21
C LEU A 7 9.80 9.55 3.59
N THR A 8 10.99 9.66 4.18
CA THR A 8 11.75 8.50 4.64
C THR A 8 12.07 8.59 6.13
N MET A 9 12.07 7.44 6.82
CA MET A 9 12.37 7.36 8.24
C MET A 9 13.14 6.08 8.55
N TRP A 10 14.23 6.20 9.31
CA TRP A 10 14.92 5.08 9.96
C TRP A 10 14.33 4.84 11.35
N GLY A 11 14.28 3.58 11.75
CA GLY A 11 13.83 3.19 13.08
C GLY A 11 14.30 1.80 13.47
N THR A 12 14.05 1.45 14.72
CA THR A 12 14.31 0.10 15.27
C THR A 12 13.05 -0.38 15.96
N ILE A 13 12.60 -1.59 15.63
CA ILE A 13 11.48 -2.25 16.28
C ILE A 13 12.00 -3.60 16.79
N GLU A 14 11.86 -3.88 18.09
CA GLU A 14 12.34 -5.12 18.70
C GLU A 14 13.81 -5.45 18.39
N ASN A 15 14.66 -4.43 18.39
CA ASN A 15 16.09 -4.49 18.04
C ASN A 15 16.38 -4.87 16.57
N GLU A 16 15.40 -4.78 15.68
CA GLU A 16 15.58 -5.00 14.24
C GLU A 16 15.51 -3.68 13.48
N PRO A 17 16.44 -3.44 12.51
CA PRO A 17 16.45 -2.18 11.77
C PRO A 17 15.29 -2.11 10.78
N PHE A 18 14.61 -0.99 10.75
CA PHE A 18 13.53 -0.67 9.82
C PHE A 18 13.84 0.61 9.04
N PHE A 19 13.40 0.62 7.79
CA PHE A 19 13.35 1.80 6.96
C PHE A 19 11.96 1.94 6.35
N PHE A 20 11.32 3.08 6.63
CA PHE A 20 9.98 3.39 6.15
C PHE A 20 10.05 4.41 5.03
N MET A 21 9.24 4.20 3.99
CA MET A 21 8.98 5.16 2.92
C MET A 21 7.48 5.43 2.86
N VAL A 22 7.10 6.70 2.90
CA VAL A 22 5.70 7.12 2.78
C VAL A 22 5.56 8.07 1.60
N ALA A 23 4.64 7.78 0.69
CA ALA A 23 4.43 8.60 -0.49
C ALA A 23 2.95 8.61 -0.92
N HIS A 24 2.51 9.76 -1.43
CA HIS A 24 1.25 9.86 -2.15
C HIS A 24 1.59 10.08 -3.63
N TRP A 25 1.40 9.04 -4.45
CA TRP A 25 1.79 9.03 -5.85
C TRP A 25 0.90 9.93 -6.72
N PRO A 26 1.34 10.28 -7.95
CA PRO A 26 0.53 11.07 -8.87
C PRO A 26 -0.83 10.41 -9.15
N SER A 27 -1.89 11.21 -9.04
CA SER A 27 -3.25 10.74 -9.29
C SER A 27 -3.47 10.37 -10.76
N ARG A 28 -4.56 9.66 -11.04
CA ARG A 28 -5.00 9.29 -12.40
C ARG A 28 -5.65 10.47 -13.17
N LEU A 29 -5.27 11.71 -12.83
CA LEU A 29 -5.78 12.91 -13.50
C LEU A 29 -5.43 12.87 -14.99
N GLY A 30 -6.44 13.02 -15.84
CA GLY A 30 -6.33 12.88 -17.30
C GLY A 30 -6.47 11.44 -17.80
N GLY A 31 -6.71 10.48 -16.90
CA GLY A 31 -6.87 9.06 -17.20
C GLY A 31 -5.73 8.20 -16.64
N LYS A 32 -6.00 6.91 -16.45
CA LYS A 32 -5.04 5.95 -15.91
C LYS A 32 -3.78 5.92 -16.76
N ASP A 33 -3.93 5.65 -18.06
CA ASP A 33 -2.82 5.45 -19.00
C ASP A 33 -2.02 6.73 -19.24
N ALA A 34 -2.71 7.88 -19.39
CA ALA A 34 -2.07 9.18 -19.60
C ALA A 34 -1.17 9.62 -18.45
N SER A 35 -1.41 9.13 -17.24
CA SER A 35 -0.65 9.49 -16.03
C SER A 35 0.25 8.37 -15.50
N GLU A 36 0.17 7.15 -16.03
CA GLU A 36 0.83 5.94 -15.55
C GLU A 36 2.36 6.09 -15.47
N PHE A 37 2.99 6.67 -16.51
CA PHE A 37 4.45 6.90 -16.52
C PHE A 37 4.96 7.68 -15.29
N LYS A 38 4.11 8.54 -14.71
CA LYS A 38 4.46 9.31 -13.50
C LYS A 38 4.50 8.40 -12.28
N ARG A 39 3.56 7.47 -12.17
CA ARG A 39 3.50 6.51 -11.05
C ARG A 39 4.60 5.46 -11.18
N ILE A 40 4.88 4.97 -12.40
CA ILE A 40 6.03 4.09 -12.67
C ILE A 40 7.33 4.76 -12.20
N ALA A 41 7.58 6.01 -12.59
CA ALA A 41 8.79 6.73 -12.19
C ALA A 41 8.93 6.90 -10.66
N VAL A 42 7.81 7.07 -9.92
CA VAL A 42 7.84 7.12 -8.45
C VAL A 42 8.11 5.73 -7.87
N GLY A 43 7.49 4.68 -8.41
CA GLY A 43 7.74 3.29 -8.02
C GLY A 43 9.21 2.91 -8.18
N GLU A 44 9.79 3.19 -9.33
CA GLU A 44 11.22 3.00 -9.62
C GLU A 44 12.12 3.80 -8.66
N GLN A 45 11.74 5.04 -8.33
CA GLN A 45 12.51 5.84 -7.38
C GLN A 45 12.48 5.22 -5.98
N MET A 46 11.30 4.75 -5.51
CA MET A 46 11.20 4.05 -4.24
C MET A 46 12.00 2.73 -4.25
N ARG A 47 12.01 2.00 -5.37
CA ARG A 47 12.84 0.81 -5.55
C ARG A 47 14.33 1.14 -5.42
N ARG A 48 14.83 2.17 -6.11
CA ARG A 48 16.23 2.63 -6.03
C ARG A 48 16.64 3.01 -4.60
N ILE A 49 15.74 3.69 -3.85
CA ILE A 49 15.99 4.04 -2.44
C ILE A 49 16.13 2.76 -1.62
N ALA A 50 15.19 1.83 -1.75
CA ALA A 50 15.22 0.55 -1.03
C ALA A 50 16.48 -0.27 -1.33
N ASP A 51 16.87 -0.36 -2.60
CA ASP A 51 18.10 -1.06 -3.01
C ASP A 51 19.35 -0.44 -2.37
N SER A 52 19.39 0.88 -2.29
CA SER A 52 20.50 1.60 -1.63
C SER A 52 20.58 1.28 -0.14
N VAL A 53 19.42 1.22 0.53
CA VAL A 53 19.30 0.87 1.96
C VAL A 53 19.74 -0.58 2.20
N LEU A 54 19.23 -1.51 1.39
CA LEU A 54 19.55 -2.95 1.52
C LEU A 54 21.00 -3.26 1.17
N LYS A 55 21.62 -2.48 0.27
CA LYS A 55 23.06 -2.59 -0.01
C LYS A 55 23.92 -2.22 1.19
N ILE A 56 23.48 -1.24 1.99
CA ILE A 56 24.20 -0.84 3.23
C ILE A 56 24.00 -1.90 4.32
N ASN A 57 22.77 -2.34 4.52
CA ASN A 57 22.44 -3.36 5.51
C ASN A 57 21.30 -4.26 5.00
N PRO A 58 21.61 -5.47 4.49
CA PRO A 58 20.62 -6.41 3.99
C PRO A 58 19.60 -6.89 5.05
N ALA A 59 19.92 -6.74 6.33
CA ALA A 59 18.99 -7.10 7.42
C ALA A 59 17.90 -6.03 7.64
N THR A 60 18.01 -4.86 7.04
CA THR A 60 17.00 -3.80 7.17
C THR A 60 15.68 -4.26 6.57
N LYS A 61 14.61 -4.13 7.35
CA LYS A 61 13.25 -4.35 6.91
C LYS A 61 12.71 -3.05 6.29
N VAL A 62 12.46 -3.06 4.98
CA VAL A 62 11.92 -1.89 4.29
C VAL A 62 10.42 -2.01 4.16
N VAL A 63 9.71 -0.94 4.53
CA VAL A 63 8.26 -0.81 4.42
C VAL A 63 7.97 0.43 3.58
N ALA A 64 7.30 0.24 2.44
CA ALA A 64 6.85 1.34 1.57
C ALA A 64 5.32 1.40 1.60
N MET A 65 4.76 2.58 1.88
CA MET A 65 3.32 2.72 2.10
C MET A 65 2.78 4.06 1.61
N GLY A 66 1.47 4.08 1.38
CA GLY A 66 0.70 5.29 1.05
C GLY A 66 -0.39 5.03 0.03
N ASP A 67 -0.98 6.13 -0.44
CA ASP A 67 -1.87 6.13 -1.59
C ASP A 67 -1.01 6.10 -2.87
N PHE A 68 -0.92 4.94 -3.52
CA PHE A 68 -0.14 4.78 -4.73
C PHE A 68 -0.92 5.13 -6.00
N ASN A 69 -2.21 5.46 -5.87
CA ASN A 69 -3.10 5.78 -7.01
C ASN A 69 -3.13 4.70 -8.10
N ASP A 70 -2.65 3.50 -7.78
CA ASP A 70 -2.70 2.31 -8.63
C ASP A 70 -3.02 1.07 -7.79
N ASP A 71 -3.60 0.08 -8.44
CA ASP A 71 -3.93 -1.18 -7.81
C ASP A 71 -2.68 -2.07 -7.64
N PRO A 72 -2.63 -3.00 -6.69
CA PRO A 72 -1.47 -3.84 -6.39
C PRO A 72 -0.82 -4.56 -7.56
N THR A 73 -1.56 -4.75 -8.66
CA THR A 73 -1.12 -5.47 -9.86
C THR A 73 -0.81 -4.56 -11.04
N ASP A 74 -0.97 -3.23 -10.87
CA ASP A 74 -0.63 -2.27 -11.91
C ASP A 74 0.90 -2.17 -12.11
N GLU A 75 1.32 -1.80 -13.31
CA GLU A 75 2.72 -1.81 -13.74
C GLU A 75 3.63 -0.98 -12.82
N SER A 76 3.15 0.15 -12.35
CA SER A 76 3.89 1.02 -11.42
C SER A 76 4.29 0.33 -10.10
N ILE A 77 3.45 -0.58 -9.61
CA ILE A 77 3.69 -1.34 -8.37
C ILE A 77 4.40 -2.67 -8.69
N ALA A 78 3.87 -3.42 -9.68
CA ALA A 78 4.38 -4.76 -10.00
C ALA A 78 5.78 -4.71 -10.62
N GLU A 79 6.03 -3.77 -11.52
CA GLU A 79 7.30 -3.64 -12.25
C GLU A 79 8.11 -2.46 -11.74
N GLY A 80 7.52 -1.25 -11.65
CA GLY A 80 8.23 -0.04 -11.23
C GLY A 80 8.80 -0.16 -9.81
N LEU A 81 7.98 -0.51 -8.82
CA LEU A 81 8.43 -0.80 -7.45
C LEU A 81 8.99 -2.22 -7.31
N GLY A 82 8.63 -3.15 -8.20
CA GLY A 82 9.04 -4.54 -8.18
C GLY A 82 8.36 -5.38 -7.08
N ALA A 83 7.10 -5.02 -6.72
CA ALA A 83 6.38 -5.72 -5.66
C ALA A 83 5.67 -6.98 -6.17
N LYS A 84 6.01 -8.12 -5.62
CA LYS A 84 5.44 -9.42 -5.97
C LYS A 84 4.11 -9.64 -5.26
N ALA A 85 3.15 -10.25 -5.97
CA ALA A 85 1.84 -10.59 -5.44
C ALA A 85 1.83 -11.88 -4.61
N LYS A 86 2.88 -12.71 -4.68
CA LYS A 86 2.94 -14.01 -4.01
C LYS A 86 4.25 -14.19 -3.27
N MET A 87 4.18 -14.59 -2.00
CA MET A 87 5.36 -14.84 -1.17
C MET A 87 6.30 -15.89 -1.75
N LYS A 88 5.77 -16.92 -2.42
CA LYS A 88 6.58 -18.00 -3.01
C LYS A 88 7.50 -17.55 -4.15
N ASP A 89 7.23 -16.38 -4.72
CA ASP A 89 7.97 -15.83 -5.85
C ASP A 89 9.06 -14.83 -5.40
N LEU A 90 9.18 -14.60 -4.06
CA LEU A 90 10.13 -13.66 -3.49
C LEU A 90 11.56 -14.20 -3.52
N LYS A 91 12.48 -13.28 -3.82
CA LYS A 91 13.91 -13.43 -3.65
C LYS A 91 14.42 -12.42 -2.62
N PRO A 92 15.60 -12.63 -2.02
CA PRO A 92 16.20 -11.64 -1.12
C PRO A 92 16.19 -10.24 -1.72
N GLY A 93 15.64 -9.29 -0.97
CA GLY A 93 15.50 -7.89 -1.39
C GLY A 93 14.25 -7.55 -2.19
N ASP A 94 13.45 -8.52 -2.64
CA ASP A 94 12.18 -8.26 -3.31
C ASP A 94 11.15 -7.64 -2.35
N PHE A 95 10.23 -6.87 -2.91
CA PHE A 95 9.04 -6.44 -2.20
C PHE A 95 7.88 -7.44 -2.36
N TYR A 96 7.11 -7.61 -1.30
CA TYR A 96 5.84 -8.31 -1.26
C TYR A 96 4.69 -7.34 -1.06
N ASN A 97 3.62 -7.45 -1.87
CA ASN A 97 2.39 -6.70 -1.69
C ASN A 97 1.29 -7.60 -1.08
N PRO A 98 0.97 -7.44 0.22
CA PRO A 98 -0.03 -8.25 0.92
C PRO A 98 -1.48 -7.95 0.51
N PHE A 99 -1.72 -6.93 -0.33
CA PHE A 99 -3.05 -6.51 -0.77
C PHE A 99 -3.48 -7.10 -2.12
N ALA A 100 -2.56 -7.72 -2.88
CA ALA A 100 -2.85 -8.25 -4.20
C ALA A 100 -3.98 -9.30 -4.21
N ASP A 101 -4.02 -10.18 -3.21
CA ASP A 101 -5.09 -11.18 -3.09
C ASP A 101 -6.43 -10.57 -2.63
N MET A 102 -6.40 -9.44 -1.91
CA MET A 102 -7.60 -8.70 -1.54
C MET A 102 -8.26 -8.06 -2.75
N LEU A 103 -7.47 -7.47 -3.66
CA LEU A 103 -7.96 -6.93 -4.93
C LEU A 103 -8.67 -8.03 -5.75
N LYS A 104 -8.06 -9.23 -5.87
CA LYS A 104 -8.68 -10.39 -6.55
C LYS A 104 -9.99 -10.83 -5.92
N ALA A 105 -10.14 -10.62 -4.62
CA ALA A 105 -11.38 -10.92 -3.88
C ALA A 105 -12.43 -9.79 -4.01
N GLY A 106 -12.18 -8.76 -4.83
CA GLY A 106 -13.09 -7.63 -5.04
C GLY A 106 -13.10 -6.63 -3.90
N LEU A 107 -12.08 -6.63 -3.02
CA LEU A 107 -11.93 -5.68 -1.93
C LEU A 107 -11.13 -4.46 -2.37
N GLY A 108 -11.51 -3.28 -1.87
CA GLY A 108 -10.83 -2.03 -2.19
C GLY A 108 -10.92 -1.02 -1.06
N THR A 109 -10.08 0.02 -1.13
CA THR A 109 -10.03 1.12 -0.18
C THR A 109 -10.86 2.31 -0.60
N LEU A 110 -11.11 2.44 -1.90
CA LEU A 110 -11.98 3.47 -2.47
C LEU A 110 -12.87 2.88 -3.56
N ALA A 111 -13.96 3.59 -3.87
CA ALA A 111 -14.84 3.23 -4.98
C ALA A 111 -15.01 4.43 -5.92
N TYR A 112 -14.89 4.17 -7.21
CA TYR A 112 -15.09 5.14 -8.27
C TYR A 112 -15.78 4.47 -9.47
N GLY A 113 -16.88 5.09 -9.97
CA GLY A 113 -17.63 4.54 -11.11
C GLY A 113 -18.13 3.11 -10.88
N ASP A 114 -18.60 2.81 -9.66
CA ASP A 114 -19.07 1.49 -9.19
C ASP A 114 -18.00 0.38 -9.18
N ALA A 115 -16.72 0.73 -9.37
CA ALA A 115 -15.59 -0.17 -9.22
C ALA A 115 -14.82 0.11 -7.92
N TRP A 116 -14.43 -0.97 -7.23
CA TRP A 116 -13.53 -0.90 -6.08
C TRP A 116 -12.08 -0.96 -6.55
N ASN A 117 -11.27 0.01 -6.10
CA ASN A 117 -9.83 0.05 -6.31
C ASN A 117 -9.11 -0.04 -4.95
N LEU A 118 -7.90 -0.53 -4.95
CA LEU A 118 -7.07 -0.70 -3.77
C LEU A 118 -5.77 0.09 -3.92
N PHE A 119 -5.88 1.44 -3.82
CA PHE A 119 -4.76 2.36 -4.05
C PHE A 119 -3.88 2.54 -2.82
N ASP A 120 -4.42 2.27 -1.64
CA ASP A 120 -3.71 2.36 -0.38
C ASP A 120 -2.96 1.05 -0.13
N ASN A 121 -1.65 1.09 -0.21
CA ASN A 121 -0.80 -0.08 -0.13
C ASN A 121 0.24 0.06 0.99
N ILE A 122 0.61 -1.07 1.58
CA ILE A 122 1.79 -1.24 2.44
C ILE A 122 2.52 -2.44 1.90
N VAL A 123 3.64 -2.22 1.24
CA VAL A 123 4.50 -3.28 0.71
C VAL A 123 5.74 -3.44 1.59
N VAL A 124 6.23 -4.65 1.73
CA VAL A 124 7.31 -4.98 2.66
C VAL A 124 8.37 -5.82 1.95
N THR A 125 9.63 -5.69 2.36
CA THR A 125 10.70 -6.53 1.82
C THR A 125 10.55 -7.99 2.26
N GLU A 126 11.15 -8.88 1.49
CA GLU A 126 11.11 -10.34 1.67
C GLU A 126 11.49 -10.74 3.10
N ASN A 127 12.53 -10.16 3.69
CA ASN A 127 12.99 -10.46 5.04
C ASN A 127 11.99 -10.08 6.16
N LEU A 128 11.00 -9.20 5.88
CA LEU A 128 9.84 -8.96 6.75
C LEU A 128 8.64 -9.83 6.35
N ALA A 129 8.46 -10.10 5.05
CA ALA A 129 7.36 -10.93 4.57
C ALA A 129 7.48 -12.38 5.06
N THR A 130 8.66 -12.95 4.94
CA THR A 130 8.92 -14.39 5.22
C THR A 130 9.72 -14.63 6.49
N GLY A 131 10.37 -13.69 7.07
CA GLY A 131 11.23 -13.66 8.25
C GLY A 131 11.48 -15.00 8.98
N SER A 132 12.69 -15.24 9.42
CA SER A 132 13.03 -16.46 10.17
C SER A 132 12.38 -16.49 11.56
N GLU A 133 12.33 -17.67 12.17
CA GLU A 133 11.82 -17.85 13.54
C GLU A 133 12.55 -16.94 14.54
N GLY A 134 11.80 -16.36 15.47
CA GLY A 134 12.31 -15.40 16.46
C GLY A 134 12.58 -13.99 15.92
N ARG A 135 12.32 -13.74 14.63
CA ARG A 135 12.39 -12.41 14.00
C ARG A 135 11.01 -11.88 13.68
N LEU A 136 10.89 -10.55 13.61
CA LEU A 136 9.64 -9.91 13.15
C LEU A 136 9.34 -10.34 11.71
N ARG A 137 8.14 -10.86 11.51
CA ARG A 137 7.63 -11.28 10.21
C ARG A 137 6.15 -10.91 10.05
N LEU A 138 5.72 -10.79 8.82
CA LEU A 138 4.34 -10.48 8.48
C LEU A 138 3.40 -11.58 8.99
N GLN A 139 2.31 -11.18 9.64
CA GLN A 139 1.32 -12.08 10.20
C GLN A 139 -0.07 -11.74 9.66
N LYS A 140 -0.94 -12.75 9.58
CA LYS A 140 -2.36 -12.51 9.34
C LYS A 140 -3.04 -12.07 10.62
N ALA A 141 -3.96 -11.11 10.51
CA ALA A 141 -4.85 -10.81 11.63
C ALA A 141 -5.66 -12.04 12.04
N PRO A 142 -6.00 -12.22 13.32
CA PRO A 142 -6.87 -13.30 13.75
C PRO A 142 -8.16 -13.35 12.91
N GLY A 143 -8.46 -14.51 12.33
CA GLY A 143 -9.63 -14.73 11.47
C GLY A 143 -9.51 -14.17 10.04
N SER A 144 -8.42 -13.47 9.68
CA SER A 144 -8.19 -12.98 8.33
C SER A 144 -7.63 -14.05 7.40
N LYS A 145 -8.10 -14.06 6.15
CA LYS A 145 -7.51 -14.87 5.06
C LYS A 145 -6.30 -14.17 4.46
N PHE A 146 -6.16 -12.85 4.64
CA PHE A 146 -5.17 -11.99 4.00
C PHE A 146 -4.13 -11.50 5.02
N TYR A 147 -2.95 -11.13 4.53
CA TYR A 147 -1.93 -10.43 5.31
C TYR A 147 -2.17 -8.92 5.39
N GLY A 148 -2.70 -8.33 4.31
CA GLY A 148 -3.22 -6.97 4.33
C GLY A 148 -4.59 -6.91 5.00
N ASN A 149 -4.95 -5.73 5.52
CA ASN A 149 -6.24 -5.50 6.13
C ASN A 149 -6.74 -4.10 5.77
N ILE A 150 -8.06 -3.97 5.56
CA ILE A 150 -8.75 -2.70 5.37
C ILE A 150 -9.53 -2.39 6.64
N PHE A 151 -9.26 -1.23 7.24
CA PHE A 151 -10.01 -0.76 8.39
C PHE A 151 -11.32 -0.12 7.94
N LYS A 152 -12.40 -0.90 8.01
CA LYS A 152 -13.73 -0.48 7.59
C LYS A 152 -14.70 -0.59 8.77
N ARG A 153 -15.30 0.54 9.17
CA ARG A 153 -16.26 0.61 10.27
C ARG A 153 -17.54 1.29 9.82
N TYR A 154 -18.66 0.93 10.43
CA TYR A 154 -20.00 1.44 10.10
C TYR A 154 -20.06 2.98 10.02
N TYR A 155 -19.41 3.68 10.94
CA TYR A 155 -19.41 5.15 10.98
C TYR A 155 -18.59 5.80 9.82
N MET A 156 -17.78 5.02 9.11
CA MET A 156 -16.98 5.48 7.96
C MET A 156 -17.72 5.31 6.64
N LEU A 157 -18.94 4.76 6.65
CA LEU A 157 -19.65 4.40 5.44
C LEU A 157 -20.72 5.41 5.11
N GLN A 158 -20.89 5.67 3.80
CA GLN A 158 -22.12 6.25 3.27
C GLN A 158 -23.29 5.32 3.59
N LYS A 159 -24.29 5.85 4.28
CA LYS A 159 -25.39 5.03 4.85
C LYS A 159 -26.51 4.78 3.85
N GLU A 160 -26.74 5.72 2.94
CA GLU A 160 -27.90 5.77 2.06
C GLU A 160 -27.53 6.19 0.63
N GLY A 161 -28.48 6.05 -0.29
CA GLY A 161 -28.35 6.46 -1.67
C GLY A 161 -27.49 5.54 -2.53
N GLN A 162 -27.16 6.03 -3.71
CA GLN A 162 -26.42 5.32 -4.76
C GLN A 162 -25.05 4.80 -4.27
N TYR A 163 -24.40 5.54 -3.36
CA TYR A 163 -23.05 5.23 -2.87
C TYR A 163 -23.05 4.55 -1.50
N LYS A 164 -24.16 3.90 -1.12
CA LYS A 164 -24.27 3.15 0.13
C LYS A 164 -23.15 2.12 0.26
N GLY A 165 -22.41 2.17 1.39
CA GLY A 165 -21.30 1.28 1.67
C GLY A 165 -19.93 1.77 1.19
N TYR A 166 -19.88 2.86 0.44
CA TYR A 166 -18.64 3.56 0.07
C TYR A 166 -18.09 4.36 1.25
N PRO A 167 -16.81 4.77 1.21
CA PRO A 167 -16.28 5.70 2.20
C PRO A 167 -17.12 6.97 2.27
N LEU A 168 -17.46 7.40 3.48
CA LEU A 168 -18.13 8.67 3.71
C LEU A 168 -17.10 9.79 3.60
N ARG A 169 -17.16 10.53 2.49
CA ARG A 169 -16.22 11.61 2.18
C ARG A 169 -16.36 12.80 3.11
N THR A 170 -15.27 13.48 3.40
CA THR A 170 -15.29 14.76 4.13
C THR A 170 -16.00 15.83 3.31
N TYR A 171 -15.71 15.88 1.99
CA TYR A 171 -16.31 16.81 1.03
C TYR A 171 -16.72 16.11 -0.25
N VAL A 172 -17.79 16.62 -0.88
CA VAL A 172 -18.15 16.34 -2.28
C VAL A 172 -18.23 17.69 -2.99
N GLY A 173 -17.28 17.97 -3.86
CA GLY A 173 -17.04 19.33 -4.36
C GLY A 173 -16.75 20.25 -3.16
N ASN A 174 -17.51 21.35 -3.04
CA ASN A 174 -17.41 22.31 -1.93
C ASN A 174 -18.34 21.99 -0.75
N ASN A 175 -19.13 20.93 -0.82
CA ASN A 175 -20.12 20.59 0.21
C ASN A 175 -19.51 19.67 1.25
N PHE A 176 -19.48 20.10 2.52
CA PHE A 176 -19.06 19.29 3.66
C PHE A 176 -20.08 18.18 3.93
N GLN A 177 -19.59 16.93 4.00
CA GLN A 177 -20.40 15.72 4.23
C GLN A 177 -20.25 15.15 5.63
N GLY A 178 -19.30 15.64 6.42
CA GLY A 178 -19.04 15.16 7.76
C GLY A 178 -18.34 13.78 7.84
N GLY A 179 -17.83 13.28 6.73
CA GLY A 179 -17.06 12.04 6.70
C GLY A 179 -15.57 12.24 7.02
N TYR A 180 -14.85 11.15 7.11
CA TYR A 180 -13.45 11.14 7.52
C TYR A 180 -12.49 11.19 6.34
N SER A 181 -12.76 10.43 5.28
CA SER A 181 -11.92 10.28 4.09
C SER A 181 -12.71 9.63 2.97
N ASP A 182 -12.26 9.79 1.73
CA ASP A 182 -12.74 9.05 0.57
C ASP A 182 -12.04 7.70 0.36
N HIS A 183 -11.08 7.37 1.24
CA HIS A 183 -10.42 6.09 1.32
C HIS A 183 -10.59 5.44 2.70
N PHE A 184 -10.57 4.12 2.76
CA PHE A 184 -10.45 3.37 4.00
C PHE A 184 -8.98 3.18 4.36
N PRO A 185 -8.58 3.35 5.64
CA PRO A 185 -7.23 3.06 6.09
C PRO A 185 -6.87 1.57 5.90
N VAL A 186 -5.60 1.32 5.63
CA VAL A 186 -5.04 -0.03 5.56
C VAL A 186 -4.03 -0.27 6.67
N TYR A 187 -3.86 -1.53 7.06
CA TYR A 187 -2.86 -1.93 8.06
C TYR A 187 -2.38 -3.35 7.83
N ILE A 188 -1.21 -3.65 8.38
CA ILE A 188 -0.62 -4.99 8.42
C ILE A 188 -0.20 -5.31 9.85
N TYR A 189 -0.06 -6.59 10.15
CA TYR A 189 0.54 -7.07 11.40
C TYR A 189 1.88 -7.72 11.12
N PHE A 190 2.83 -7.51 12.01
CA PHE A 190 4.03 -8.31 12.11
C PHE A 190 4.33 -8.64 13.57
N ALA A 191 4.84 -9.84 13.81
CA ALA A 191 5.21 -10.36 15.13
C ALA A 191 6.38 -11.35 14.99
N LYS A 192 7.00 -11.66 16.12
CA LYS A 192 8.00 -12.73 16.25
C LYS A 192 7.35 -14.10 16.22
#